data_31074ce347caf394b484f0d9321614e1
#
_entry.id   31074ce347caf394b484f0d9321614e1
#
_cell.length_a   1.000
_cell.length_b   1.000
_cell.length_c   1.000
_cell.angle_alpha   90.00
_cell.angle_beta   90.00
_cell.angle_gamma   90.00
#
_symmetry.space_group_name_H-M   'P 1'
#
loop_
_entity.id
_entity.type
_entity.pdbx_description
1 polymer ?
#
loop_
_entity_poly.entity_id
_entity_poly.type
_entity_poly.pdbx_seq_one_letter_code
_entity_poly.pdbx_strand_id
1 'polypeptide(L)'
;DPIESIAEQIDLTIKEQWISKGIPAPLKTKTKKTVAGVIKSLNNLIKELNKKGHGLILIVDEMGKFLDYASSVGSDLNLFQEIAENFSNARLNKEGEPIFIGILHQPFEEYASSLGRSVQEDWQKIQGRFEDIPFSINTEETANLIAKAIKQKKQDKNFIKLSNDIIKASSGKANKPYGDVLGKCNPIHPLVTLLLNPISRQRFGQNERS
;
A
#
# COMPACT_ATOMS: atom_id res chain seq x y z
N ASP A 1 -9.90 2.57 -17.84
CA ASP A 1 -10.21 3.91 -18.35
C ASP A 1 -10.12 4.91 -17.19
N PRO A 2 -9.30 5.95 -17.25
CA PRO A 2 -9.07 6.86 -16.11
C PRO A 2 -10.22 7.86 -15.86
N ILE A 3 -11.41 7.59 -16.34
CA ILE A 3 -12.53 8.54 -16.39
C ILE A 3 -13.60 8.27 -15.32
N GLU A 4 -13.52 7.15 -14.60
CA GLU A 4 -14.46 6.90 -13.51
C GLU A 4 -13.95 7.57 -12.23
N SER A 5 -14.79 8.38 -11.58
CA SER A 5 -14.45 8.98 -10.31
C SER A 5 -14.18 7.90 -9.26
N ILE A 6 -13.27 8.16 -8.32
CA ILE A 6 -12.97 7.25 -7.20
C ILE A 6 -14.25 6.87 -6.45
N ALA A 7 -15.16 7.82 -6.30
CA ALA A 7 -16.46 7.62 -5.69
C ALA A 7 -17.27 6.53 -6.42
N GLU A 8 -17.19 6.51 -7.74
CA GLU A 8 -17.87 5.54 -8.60
C GLU A 8 -17.29 4.14 -8.44
N GLN A 9 -15.97 4.02 -8.43
CA GLN A 9 -15.27 2.74 -8.23
C GLN A 9 -15.51 2.16 -6.83
N ILE A 10 -15.49 2.98 -5.80
CA ILE A 10 -15.82 2.54 -4.43
C ILE A 10 -17.27 2.06 -4.37
N ASP A 11 -18.23 2.78 -4.94
CA ASP A 11 -19.65 2.40 -4.94
C ASP A 11 -19.87 1.06 -5.69
N LEU A 12 -19.22 0.87 -6.83
CA LEU A 12 -19.25 -0.39 -7.59
C LEU A 12 -18.66 -1.55 -6.78
N THR A 13 -17.48 -1.36 -6.20
CA THR A 13 -16.80 -2.38 -5.38
C THR A 13 -17.64 -2.77 -4.17
N ILE A 14 -18.26 -1.81 -3.49
CA ILE A 14 -19.18 -2.07 -2.39
C ILE A 14 -20.35 -2.95 -2.85
N LYS A 15 -20.96 -2.65 -3.99
CA LYS A 15 -22.07 -3.42 -4.54
C LYS A 15 -21.68 -4.84 -4.90
N GLU A 16 -20.54 -5.03 -5.55
CA GLU A 16 -20.02 -6.35 -5.93
C GLU A 16 -19.71 -7.21 -4.71
N GLN A 17 -19.02 -6.65 -3.71
CA GLN A 17 -18.70 -7.36 -2.46
C GLN A 17 -19.96 -7.69 -1.67
N TRP A 18 -20.95 -6.81 -1.68
CA TRP A 18 -22.23 -7.04 -1.02
C TRP A 18 -22.95 -8.26 -1.59
N ILE A 19 -23.02 -8.34 -2.92
CA ILE A 19 -23.62 -9.46 -3.62
C ILE A 19 -22.85 -10.76 -3.34
N SER A 20 -21.52 -10.73 -3.42
CA SER A 20 -20.65 -11.91 -3.25
C SER A 20 -20.69 -12.51 -1.85
N LYS A 21 -20.96 -11.70 -0.82
CA LYS A 21 -20.98 -12.13 0.59
C LYS A 21 -22.39 -12.46 1.10
N GLY A 22 -23.41 -12.41 0.25
CA GLY A 22 -24.79 -12.68 0.66
C GLY A 22 -25.32 -11.69 1.70
N ILE A 23 -24.72 -10.53 1.81
CA ILE A 23 -25.21 -9.45 2.67
C ILE A 23 -26.39 -8.83 1.94
N PRO A 24 -27.56 -8.60 2.59
CA PRO A 24 -28.68 -7.93 1.93
C PRO A 24 -28.22 -6.58 1.38
N ALA A 25 -28.39 -6.38 0.07
CA ALA A 25 -28.01 -5.11 -0.54
C ALA A 25 -28.67 -3.97 0.22
N PRO A 26 -27.96 -2.86 0.50
CA PRO A 26 -28.60 -1.71 1.07
C PRO A 26 -29.75 -1.33 0.14
N LEU A 27 -30.90 -1.08 0.75
CA LEU A 27 -32.11 -0.64 0.07
C LEU A 27 -31.72 0.24 -1.14
N LYS A 28 -32.29 -0.05 -2.31
CA LYS A 28 -32.08 0.63 -3.60
C LYS A 28 -32.05 2.17 -3.45
N THR A 29 -31.07 2.69 -2.78
CA THR A 29 -30.78 4.10 -2.84
C THR A 29 -30.15 4.29 -4.20
N LYS A 30 -30.85 5.04 -5.08
CA LYS A 30 -30.23 5.74 -6.19
C LYS A 30 -29.24 6.73 -5.57
N THR A 31 -28.21 6.23 -4.94
CA THR A 31 -27.14 7.05 -4.41
C THR A 31 -26.49 7.67 -5.62
N LYS A 32 -26.68 8.97 -5.78
CA LYS A 32 -25.91 9.72 -6.77
C LYS A 32 -24.44 9.36 -6.52
N LYS A 33 -23.70 9.17 -7.58
CA LYS A 33 -22.23 8.95 -7.60
C LYS A 33 -21.50 10.20 -7.08
N THR A 34 -21.73 10.56 -5.84
CA THR A 34 -21.23 11.75 -5.18
C THR A 34 -20.51 11.33 -3.90
N VAL A 35 -19.56 12.11 -3.45
CA VAL A 35 -18.83 11.89 -2.18
C VAL A 35 -19.80 11.57 -1.04
N ALA A 36 -20.84 12.39 -0.85
CA ALA A 36 -21.86 12.16 0.18
C ALA A 36 -22.62 10.83 0.00
N GLY A 37 -22.84 10.41 -1.24
CA GLY A 37 -23.46 9.12 -1.55
C GLY A 37 -22.59 7.94 -1.14
N VAL A 38 -21.28 7.99 -1.42
CA VAL A 38 -20.30 6.97 -1.03
C VAL A 38 -20.19 6.89 0.49
N ILE A 39 -20.04 8.02 1.17
CA ILE A 39 -19.97 8.06 2.63
C ILE A 39 -21.23 7.44 3.26
N LYS A 40 -22.41 7.76 2.73
CA LYS A 40 -23.66 7.15 3.21
C LYS A 40 -23.70 5.64 3.00
N SER A 41 -23.20 5.15 1.85
CA SER A 41 -23.11 3.72 1.55
C SER A 41 -22.15 3.01 2.50
N LEU A 42 -20.97 3.60 2.74
CA LEU A 42 -19.98 3.07 3.69
C LEU A 42 -20.54 3.00 5.11
N ASN A 43 -21.24 4.05 5.57
CA ASN A 43 -21.86 4.06 6.89
C ASN A 43 -22.91 2.96 7.07
N ASN A 44 -23.75 2.75 6.07
CA ASN A 44 -24.73 1.69 6.11
C ASN A 44 -24.04 0.32 6.15
N LEU A 45 -22.98 0.14 5.35
CA LEU A 45 -22.20 -1.09 5.34
C LEU A 45 -21.54 -1.36 6.69
N ILE A 46 -20.90 -0.37 7.30
CA ILE A 46 -20.28 -0.48 8.62
C ILE A 46 -21.31 -0.95 9.65
N LYS A 47 -22.50 -0.30 9.69
CA LYS A 47 -23.55 -0.65 10.64
C LYS A 47 -24.09 -2.07 10.43
N GLU A 48 -24.30 -2.50 9.19
CA GLU A 48 -24.79 -3.85 8.89
C GLU A 48 -23.73 -4.93 9.22
N LEU A 49 -22.46 -4.65 8.94
CA LEU A 49 -21.37 -5.54 9.31
C LEU A 49 -21.22 -5.66 10.83
N ASN A 50 -21.27 -4.54 11.53
CA ASN A 50 -21.18 -4.52 12.99
C ASN A 50 -22.29 -5.34 13.68
N LYS A 51 -23.53 -5.28 13.17
CA LYS A 51 -24.65 -6.13 13.67
C LYS A 51 -24.34 -7.62 13.56
N LYS A 52 -23.48 -8.01 12.63
CA LYS A 52 -23.06 -9.40 12.40
C LYS A 52 -21.72 -9.74 13.08
N GLY A 53 -21.15 -8.84 13.85
CA GLY A 53 -19.84 -9.03 14.49
C GLY A 53 -18.66 -8.97 13.52
N HIS A 54 -18.80 -8.28 12.37
CA HIS A 54 -17.76 -8.12 11.36
C HIS A 54 -17.25 -6.69 11.29
N GLY A 55 -15.97 -6.52 10.99
CA GLY A 55 -15.36 -5.22 10.65
C GLY A 55 -15.36 -4.97 9.13
N LEU A 56 -14.93 -3.76 8.74
CA LEU A 56 -14.74 -3.36 7.35
C LEU A 56 -13.27 -2.97 7.14
N ILE A 57 -12.63 -3.54 6.12
CA ILE A 57 -11.32 -3.06 5.64
C ILE A 57 -11.52 -2.52 4.23
N LEU A 58 -11.22 -1.24 4.04
CA LEU A 58 -11.17 -0.59 2.74
C LEU A 58 -9.70 -0.44 2.33
N ILE A 59 -9.31 -1.07 1.23
CA ILE A 59 -7.95 -0.99 0.69
C ILE A 59 -8.02 -0.24 -0.64
N VAL A 60 -7.24 0.83 -0.77
CA VAL A 60 -7.07 1.58 -2.02
C VAL A 60 -5.63 1.41 -2.45
N ASP A 61 -5.43 0.55 -3.47
CA ASP A 61 -4.13 0.37 -4.10
C ASP A 61 -3.86 1.51 -5.08
N GLU A 62 -2.59 1.87 -5.23
CA GLU A 62 -2.15 3.00 -6.06
C GLU A 62 -2.88 4.33 -5.71
N MET A 63 -3.14 4.56 -4.43
CA MET A 63 -3.87 5.75 -3.97
C MET A 63 -3.26 7.07 -4.49
N GLY A 64 -1.94 7.11 -4.75
CA GLY A 64 -1.27 8.27 -5.33
C GLY A 64 -1.80 8.67 -6.69
N LYS A 65 -2.12 7.72 -7.58
CA LYS A 65 -2.71 8.02 -8.90
C LYS A 65 -4.09 8.69 -8.77
N PHE A 66 -4.87 8.27 -7.80
CA PHE A 66 -6.17 8.89 -7.53
C PHE A 66 -6.02 10.30 -7.00
N LEU A 67 -5.03 10.52 -6.14
CA LEU A 67 -4.75 11.85 -5.61
C LEU A 67 -4.26 12.80 -6.72
N ASP A 68 -3.38 12.35 -7.61
CA ASP A 68 -2.91 13.10 -8.77
C ASP A 68 -4.08 13.49 -9.71
N TYR A 69 -4.96 12.53 -9.98
CA TYR A 69 -6.15 12.79 -10.79
C TYR A 69 -7.09 13.81 -10.12
N ALA A 70 -7.40 13.62 -8.86
CA ALA A 70 -8.28 14.51 -8.10
C ALA A 70 -7.71 15.94 -8.04
N SER A 71 -6.39 16.10 -7.95
CA SER A 71 -5.72 17.39 -7.97
C SER A 71 -5.83 18.09 -9.33
N SER A 72 -5.81 17.32 -10.44
CA SER A 72 -5.88 17.85 -11.80
C SER A 72 -7.29 18.28 -12.22
N VAL A 73 -8.31 17.60 -11.69
CA VAL A 73 -9.73 17.83 -12.05
C VAL A 73 -10.44 18.71 -11.02
N GLY A 74 -9.84 18.94 -9.86
CA GLY A 74 -10.40 19.76 -8.78
C GLY A 74 -11.62 19.12 -8.09
N SER A 75 -11.81 17.81 -8.27
CA SER A 75 -12.91 17.06 -7.66
C SER A 75 -12.37 15.94 -6.77
N ASP A 76 -13.09 15.58 -5.73
CA ASP A 76 -12.90 14.36 -4.92
C ASP A 76 -11.67 14.30 -4.00
N LEU A 77 -10.79 15.32 -3.93
CA LEU A 77 -9.69 15.35 -2.94
C LEU A 77 -10.23 15.16 -1.52
N ASN A 78 -11.38 15.75 -1.22
CA ASN A 78 -12.02 15.67 0.09
C ASN A 78 -12.59 14.26 0.40
N LEU A 79 -12.76 13.40 -0.61
CA LEU A 79 -13.35 12.07 -0.39
C LEU A 79 -12.52 11.23 0.60
N PHE A 80 -11.20 11.20 0.43
CA PHE A 80 -10.34 10.43 1.33
C PHE A 80 -10.34 10.98 2.75
N GLN A 81 -10.36 12.31 2.87
CA GLN A 81 -10.48 12.95 4.17
C GLN A 81 -11.82 12.60 4.82
N GLU A 82 -12.94 12.72 4.10
CA GLU A 82 -14.27 12.38 4.61
C GLU A 82 -14.38 10.90 4.99
N ILE A 83 -13.79 9.97 4.21
CA ILE A 83 -13.76 8.55 4.57
C ILE A 83 -12.99 8.34 5.87
N ALA A 84 -11.79 8.94 6.00
CA ALA A 84 -10.96 8.79 7.19
C ALA A 84 -11.65 9.34 8.45
N GLU A 85 -12.26 10.53 8.35
CA GLU A 85 -13.05 11.13 9.43
C GLU A 85 -14.27 10.27 9.81
N ASN A 86 -14.94 9.75 8.80
CA ASN A 86 -16.13 8.93 8.99
C ASN A 86 -15.79 7.62 9.68
N PHE A 87 -14.68 6.96 9.29
CA PHE A 87 -14.21 5.73 9.92
C PHE A 87 -13.78 5.98 11.37
N SER A 88 -13.09 7.09 11.63
CA SER A 88 -12.74 7.50 13.00
C SER A 88 -13.99 7.71 13.86
N ASN A 89 -14.98 8.43 13.33
CA ASN A 89 -16.25 8.68 14.04
C ASN A 89 -17.04 7.39 14.31
N ALA A 90 -17.09 6.47 13.36
CA ALA A 90 -17.75 5.18 13.53
C ALA A 90 -17.16 4.37 14.69
N ARG A 91 -15.81 4.38 14.83
CA ARG A 91 -15.11 3.74 15.95
C ARG A 91 -15.40 4.43 17.28
N LEU A 92 -15.32 5.77 17.33
CA LEU A 92 -15.61 6.55 18.53
C LEU A 92 -17.05 6.34 19.03
N ASN A 93 -18.01 6.27 18.10
CA ASN A 93 -19.42 6.06 18.40
C ASN A 93 -19.80 4.59 18.61
N LYS A 94 -18.83 3.66 18.54
CA LYS A 94 -19.05 2.20 18.63
C LYS A 94 -20.04 1.66 17.58
N GLU A 95 -20.11 2.33 16.44
CA GLU A 95 -20.95 1.90 15.30
C GLU A 95 -20.32 0.79 14.47
N GLY A 96 -19.03 0.53 14.65
CA GLY A 96 -18.26 -0.52 13.99
C GLY A 96 -16.75 -0.28 14.03
N GLU A 97 -15.99 -1.23 13.48
CA GLU A 97 -14.53 -1.21 13.42
C GLU A 97 -14.04 -1.13 11.97
N PRO A 98 -14.20 0.01 11.28
CA PRO A 98 -13.68 0.19 9.95
C PRO A 98 -12.18 0.55 9.97
N ILE A 99 -11.44 0.03 8.99
CA ILE A 99 -10.03 0.34 8.73
C ILE A 99 -9.90 0.80 7.29
N PHE A 100 -9.18 1.89 7.06
CA PHE A 100 -8.82 2.36 5.73
C PHE A 100 -7.31 2.23 5.52
N ILE A 101 -6.90 1.57 4.44
CA ILE A 101 -5.51 1.36 4.06
C ILE A 101 -5.30 1.95 2.66
N GLY A 102 -4.50 3.00 2.56
CA GLY A 102 -4.01 3.53 1.28
C GLY A 102 -2.61 3.01 1.00
N ILE A 103 -2.38 2.47 -0.20
CA ILE A 103 -1.06 2.00 -0.64
C ILE A 103 -0.49 3.05 -1.60
N LEU A 104 0.71 3.54 -1.28
CA LEU A 104 1.46 4.53 -2.03
C LEU A 104 2.79 3.92 -2.49
N HIS A 105 3.24 4.26 -3.70
CA HIS A 105 4.54 3.82 -4.22
C HIS A 105 5.71 4.71 -3.80
N GLN A 106 5.41 5.94 -3.37
CA GLN A 106 6.37 6.93 -2.91
C GLN A 106 5.84 7.64 -1.67
N PRO A 107 6.69 8.33 -0.90
CA PRO A 107 6.24 9.13 0.23
C PRO A 107 5.16 10.14 -0.17
N PHE A 108 4.23 10.40 0.74
CA PHE A 108 3.09 11.28 0.48
C PHE A 108 3.52 12.68 0.03
N GLU A 109 4.61 13.19 0.61
CA GLU A 109 5.19 14.51 0.30
C GLU A 109 5.70 14.62 -1.15
N GLU A 110 6.16 13.51 -1.74
CA GLU A 110 6.65 13.51 -3.12
C GLU A 110 5.52 13.74 -4.13
N TYR A 111 4.33 13.20 -3.87
CA TYR A 111 3.15 13.49 -4.70
C TYR A 111 2.77 14.97 -4.62
N ALA A 112 2.84 15.56 -3.44
CA ALA A 112 2.48 16.97 -3.22
C ALA A 112 3.50 17.94 -3.84
N SER A 113 4.77 17.56 -3.98
CA SER A 113 5.87 18.45 -4.38
C SER A 113 5.70 19.07 -5.77
N SER A 114 4.98 18.40 -6.68
CA SER A 114 4.73 18.87 -8.05
C SER A 114 3.47 19.73 -8.17
N LEU A 115 2.70 19.90 -7.10
CA LEU A 115 1.39 20.53 -7.10
C LEU A 115 1.47 22.00 -6.65
N GLY A 116 0.47 22.81 -7.01
CA GLY A 116 0.34 24.18 -6.54
C GLY A 116 0.14 24.27 -5.02
N ARG A 117 0.55 25.40 -4.43
CA ARG A 117 0.58 25.57 -2.96
C ARG A 117 -0.74 25.30 -2.25
N SER A 118 -1.87 25.70 -2.84
CA SER A 118 -3.22 25.43 -2.25
C SER A 118 -3.52 23.93 -2.21
N VAL A 119 -3.12 23.18 -3.23
CA VAL A 119 -3.33 21.73 -3.29
C VAL A 119 -2.42 21.02 -2.30
N GLN A 120 -1.19 21.51 -2.10
CA GLN A 120 -0.29 20.98 -1.07
C GLN A 120 -0.87 21.10 0.35
N GLU A 121 -1.54 22.21 0.66
CA GLU A 121 -2.19 22.42 1.95
C GLU A 121 -3.37 21.44 2.16
N ASP A 122 -4.13 21.15 1.12
CA ASP A 122 -5.21 20.15 1.18
C ASP A 122 -4.66 18.73 1.31
N TRP A 123 -3.55 18.42 0.65
CA TRP A 123 -2.85 17.16 0.80
C TRP A 123 -2.32 16.94 2.21
N GLN A 124 -1.75 17.95 2.85
CA GLN A 124 -1.31 17.87 4.25
C GLN A 124 -2.47 17.59 5.21
N LYS A 125 -3.65 18.14 4.94
CA LYS A 125 -4.86 17.84 5.73
C LYS A 125 -5.26 16.36 5.59
N ILE A 126 -5.16 15.80 4.37
CA ILE A 126 -5.44 14.38 4.13
C ILE A 126 -4.40 13.53 4.87
N GLN A 127 -3.10 13.81 4.69
CA GLN A 127 -2.01 13.09 5.35
C GLN A 127 -2.17 13.07 6.88
N GLY A 128 -2.53 14.20 7.47
CA GLY A 128 -2.76 14.31 8.92
C GLY A 128 -3.89 13.41 9.48
N ARG A 129 -4.67 12.76 8.61
CA ARG A 129 -5.72 11.79 9.00
C ARG A 129 -5.26 10.34 8.94
N PHE A 130 -4.07 10.09 8.40
CA PHE A 130 -3.50 8.76 8.23
C PHE A 130 -2.24 8.61 9.06
N GLU A 131 -1.97 7.39 9.46
CA GLU A 131 -0.68 6.98 10.03
C GLU A 131 0.19 6.43 8.91
N ASP A 132 1.38 7.02 8.72
CA ASP A 132 2.35 6.56 7.73
C ASP A 132 3.09 5.34 8.25
N ILE A 133 2.93 4.23 7.54
CA ILE A 133 3.65 2.98 7.81
C ILE A 133 4.63 2.75 6.66
N PRO A 134 5.92 3.10 6.82
CA PRO A 134 6.89 2.89 5.75
C PRO A 134 7.13 1.39 5.55
N PHE A 135 6.75 0.90 4.38
CA PHE A 135 6.98 -0.48 3.97
C PHE A 135 8.26 -0.57 3.13
N SER A 136 9.38 -0.79 3.79
CA SER A 136 10.67 -0.97 3.12
C SER A 136 11.20 -2.38 3.34
N ILE A 137 11.34 -3.14 2.25
CA ILE A 137 12.04 -4.42 2.28
C ILE A 137 13.53 -4.14 2.43
N ASN A 138 14.14 -4.65 3.50
CA ASN A 138 15.58 -4.51 3.70
C ASN A 138 16.37 -5.48 2.78
N THR A 139 17.69 -5.28 2.68
CA THR A 139 18.54 -6.09 1.79
C THR A 139 18.54 -7.57 2.17
N GLU A 140 18.42 -7.90 3.46
CA GLU A 140 18.35 -9.26 3.96
C GLU A 140 17.05 -9.96 3.55
N GLU A 141 15.92 -9.27 3.65
CA GLU A 141 14.62 -9.78 3.18
C GLU A 141 14.61 -9.99 1.67
N THR A 142 15.22 -9.07 0.90
CA THR A 142 15.40 -9.23 -0.54
C THR A 142 16.21 -10.48 -0.85
N ALA A 143 17.33 -10.71 -0.15
CA ALA A 143 18.14 -11.91 -0.30
C ALA A 143 17.34 -13.19 0.05
N ASN A 144 16.52 -13.17 1.11
CA ASN A 144 15.64 -14.28 1.46
C ASN A 144 14.61 -14.60 0.36
N LEU A 145 14.02 -13.59 -0.26
CA LEU A 145 13.08 -13.77 -1.37
C LEU A 145 13.78 -14.39 -2.59
N ILE A 146 14.96 -13.89 -2.95
CA ILE A 146 15.78 -14.44 -4.04
C ILE A 146 16.14 -15.90 -3.75
N ALA A 147 16.62 -16.19 -2.54
CA ALA A 147 16.97 -17.54 -2.11
C ALA A 147 15.78 -18.52 -2.19
N LYS A 148 14.57 -18.07 -1.91
CA LYS A 148 13.33 -18.87 -2.05
C LYS A 148 12.92 -19.08 -3.51
N ALA A 149 13.20 -18.11 -4.38
CA ALA A 149 12.87 -18.19 -5.81
C ALA A 149 13.83 -19.15 -6.56
N ILE A 150 15.07 -19.29 -6.09
CA ILE A 150 16.07 -20.13 -6.73
C ILE A 150 15.94 -21.58 -6.24
N LYS A 151 15.65 -22.51 -7.17
CA LYS A 151 15.63 -23.94 -6.88
C LYS A 151 17.05 -24.50 -6.98
N GLN A 152 17.73 -24.65 -5.86
CA GLN A 152 19.05 -25.29 -5.83
C GLN A 152 18.92 -26.81 -5.73
N LYS A 153 19.64 -27.53 -6.59
CA LYS A 153 19.78 -29.01 -6.51
C LYS A 153 20.73 -29.42 -5.39
N LYS A 154 21.76 -28.64 -5.11
CA LYS A 154 22.78 -28.91 -4.09
C LYS A 154 23.42 -27.59 -3.61
N GLN A 155 23.66 -27.49 -2.31
CA GLN A 155 24.36 -26.32 -1.76
C GLN A 155 25.86 -26.40 -2.05
N ASP A 156 26.45 -25.32 -2.54
CA ASP A 156 27.89 -25.17 -2.75
C ASP A 156 28.55 -24.57 -1.49
N LYS A 157 29.38 -25.39 -0.81
CA LYS A 157 30.08 -24.98 0.41
C LYS A 157 31.06 -23.82 0.17
N ASN A 158 31.72 -23.78 -1.03
CA ASN A 158 32.63 -22.70 -1.36
C ASN A 158 31.90 -21.39 -1.55
N PHE A 159 30.72 -21.45 -2.13
CA PHE A 159 29.86 -20.27 -2.32
C PHE A 159 29.32 -19.74 -0.98
N ILE A 160 28.95 -20.61 -0.04
CA ILE A 160 28.57 -20.23 1.31
C ILE A 160 29.73 -19.56 2.04
N LYS A 161 30.95 -20.11 1.91
CA LYS A 161 32.14 -19.51 2.50
C LYS A 161 32.40 -18.11 1.93
N LEU A 162 32.38 -17.97 0.61
CA LEU A 162 32.49 -16.66 -0.07
C LEU A 162 31.45 -15.65 0.46
N SER A 163 30.20 -16.08 0.61
CA SER A 163 29.12 -15.23 1.13
C SER A 163 29.41 -14.73 2.53
N ASN A 164 29.89 -15.58 3.42
CA ASN A 164 30.25 -15.23 4.78
C ASN A 164 31.46 -14.27 4.82
N ASP A 165 32.48 -14.49 3.96
CA ASP A 165 33.66 -13.62 3.86
C ASP A 165 33.27 -12.22 3.38
N ILE A 166 32.36 -12.11 2.40
CA ILE A 166 31.84 -10.83 1.89
C ILE A 166 31.06 -10.08 2.99
N ILE A 167 30.19 -10.76 3.73
CA ILE A 167 29.45 -10.12 4.84
C ILE A 167 30.43 -9.60 5.90
N LYS A 168 31.41 -10.40 6.27
CA LYS A 168 32.44 -9.98 7.22
C LYS A 168 33.22 -8.76 6.73
N ALA A 169 33.58 -8.72 5.45
CA ALA A 169 34.30 -7.61 4.85
C ALA A 169 33.46 -6.33 4.77
N SER A 170 32.15 -6.45 4.46
CA SER A 170 31.26 -5.29 4.29
C SER A 170 30.78 -4.68 5.59
N SER A 171 30.55 -5.49 6.63
CA SER A 171 29.98 -5.04 7.91
C SER A 171 30.99 -4.98 9.07
N GLY A 172 32.21 -5.43 8.85
CA GLY A 172 33.23 -5.57 9.91
C GLY A 172 32.91 -6.66 10.95
N LYS A 173 31.74 -7.28 10.88
CA LYS A 173 31.29 -8.33 11.79
C LYS A 173 30.76 -9.55 11.01
N ALA A 174 31.05 -10.75 11.53
CA ALA A 174 30.48 -11.96 10.99
C ALA A 174 28.97 -12.03 11.32
N ASN A 175 28.14 -12.18 10.29
CA ASN A 175 26.71 -12.49 10.42
C ASN A 175 26.42 -13.78 9.66
N LYS A 176 26.67 -14.91 10.30
CA LYS A 176 26.56 -16.24 9.69
C LYS A 176 25.15 -16.54 9.17
N PRO A 177 24.05 -16.25 9.89
CA PRO A 177 22.70 -16.47 9.36
C PRO A 177 22.46 -15.75 8.02
N TYR A 178 22.92 -14.52 7.90
CA TYR A 178 22.79 -13.75 6.66
C TYR A 178 23.71 -14.26 5.54
N GLY A 179 24.94 -14.64 5.87
CA GLY A 179 25.86 -15.28 4.92
C GLY A 179 25.31 -16.59 4.37
N ASP A 180 24.63 -17.40 5.18
CA ASP A 180 23.96 -18.63 4.77
C ASP A 180 22.77 -18.36 3.84
N VAL A 181 22.03 -17.27 4.06
CA VAL A 181 20.96 -16.81 3.16
C VAL A 181 21.54 -16.42 1.81
N LEU A 182 22.59 -15.60 1.78
CA LEU A 182 23.28 -15.23 0.54
C LEU A 182 23.85 -16.46 -0.19
N GLY A 183 24.35 -17.44 0.56
CA GLY A 183 24.81 -18.73 0.02
C GLY A 183 23.73 -19.50 -0.73
N LYS A 184 22.47 -19.32 -0.37
CA LYS A 184 21.31 -19.90 -1.07
C LYS A 184 20.91 -19.13 -2.32
N CYS A 185 21.48 -17.96 -2.58
CA CYS A 185 21.24 -17.19 -3.79
C CYS A 185 22.11 -17.64 -5.00
N ASN A 186 22.95 -18.65 -4.84
CA ASN A 186 23.73 -19.21 -5.95
C ASN A 186 22.78 -19.60 -7.13
N PRO A 187 23.06 -19.20 -8.40
CA PRO A 187 24.34 -18.72 -8.93
C PRO A 187 24.58 -17.19 -8.89
N ILE A 188 23.69 -16.42 -8.28
CA ILE A 188 23.85 -14.96 -8.22
C ILE A 188 24.96 -14.64 -7.22
N HIS A 189 26.02 -13.95 -7.70
CA HIS A 189 27.15 -13.57 -6.84
C HIS A 189 26.69 -12.79 -5.61
N PRO A 190 27.20 -13.05 -4.38
CA PRO A 190 26.71 -12.43 -3.15
C PRO A 190 26.72 -10.90 -3.17
N LEU A 191 27.76 -10.27 -3.77
CA LEU A 191 27.79 -8.80 -3.93
C LEU A 191 26.65 -8.29 -4.82
N VAL A 192 26.31 -9.04 -5.89
CA VAL A 192 25.19 -8.65 -6.76
C VAL A 192 23.88 -8.72 -5.98
N THR A 193 23.66 -9.77 -5.20
CA THR A 193 22.47 -9.90 -4.34
C THR A 193 22.36 -8.74 -3.36
N LEU A 194 23.46 -8.32 -2.73
CA LEU A 194 23.50 -7.17 -1.81
C LEU A 194 23.16 -5.84 -2.52
N LEU A 195 23.62 -5.68 -3.76
CA LEU A 195 23.45 -4.43 -4.52
C LEU A 195 22.11 -4.34 -5.26
N LEU A 196 21.42 -5.45 -5.47
CA LEU A 196 20.14 -5.46 -6.22
C LEU A 196 19.11 -4.50 -5.63
N ASN A 197 18.90 -4.53 -4.32
CA ASN A 197 17.89 -3.67 -3.67
C ASN A 197 18.25 -2.17 -3.79
N PRO A 198 19.44 -1.69 -3.38
CA PRO A 198 19.77 -0.27 -3.50
C PRO A 198 19.81 0.22 -4.95
N ILE A 199 20.28 -0.60 -5.91
CA ILE A 199 20.31 -0.21 -7.32
C ILE A 199 18.90 -0.13 -7.91
N SER A 200 18.03 -1.09 -7.59
CA SER A 200 16.65 -1.08 -8.06
C SER A 200 15.91 0.15 -7.58
N ARG A 201 16.07 0.52 -6.32
CA ARG A 201 15.44 1.73 -5.77
C ARG A 201 15.92 3.02 -6.44
N GLN A 202 17.20 3.12 -6.78
CA GLN A 202 17.74 4.32 -7.44
C GLN A 202 17.30 4.47 -8.89
N ARG A 203 17.14 3.38 -9.64
CA ARG A 203 16.83 3.42 -11.07
C ARG A 203 15.33 3.37 -11.38
N PHE A 204 14.58 2.58 -10.66
CA PHE A 204 13.15 2.39 -10.97
C PHE A 204 12.26 3.44 -10.31
N GLY A 205 12.64 4.04 -9.18
CA GLY A 205 11.93 5.17 -8.59
C GLY A 205 12.01 6.47 -9.42
N GLN A 206 12.93 6.56 -10.41
CA GLN A 206 13.04 7.71 -11.30
C GLN A 206 12.31 7.53 -12.64
N ASN A 207 12.01 6.31 -13.08
CA ASN A 207 11.43 6.03 -14.39
C ASN A 207 9.89 6.00 -14.42
N GLU A 208 9.22 6.08 -13.28
CA GLU A 208 7.75 6.21 -13.24
C GLU A 208 7.26 7.66 -13.47
N ARG A 209 8.17 8.59 -13.77
CA ARG A 209 7.87 10.00 -14.10
C ARG A 209 7.83 10.32 -15.59
N SER A 210 7.78 9.32 -16.48
CA SER A 210 7.68 9.56 -17.92
C SER A 210 6.41 8.93 -18.51
#